data_a0043628237b97d7d8609c98fa9f9b33
#
_entry.id   a0043628237b97d7d8609c98fa9f9b33
#
_cell.length_a   1.000
_cell.length_b   1.000
_cell.length_c   1.000
_cell.angle_alpha   90.00
_cell.angle_beta   90.00
_cell.angle_gamma   90.00
#
_symmetry.space_group_name_H-M   'P 1'
#
loop_
_entity.id
_entity.type
_entity.pdbx_description
1 polymer ?
#
loop_
_entity_poly.entity_id
_entity_poly.type
_entity_poly.pdbx_seq_one_letter_code
_entity_poly.pdbx_strand_id
1 'polypeptide(L)'
;MNIHSFAFLRRGFVAAEAYAKPFFDENFMHRMYSCSKSVVSLAVGKLVKEKRIRLTDKICDYFPEYTDENTDESIKNITIEDMLEMSVPPLTDAYALRPDLPWTESFFKVKGVKPSGTIFDYNSSSTFILGVLVEKLVGKTFIDYLRPEFDKIGVGENVYCVLSPDGHAWGGSGVVCTMRDFIKICLLVAERGKHDGEILLPEDYLARATSKRVSNYTRNDYAPRKSEGYGYQFWITDKGYSAYGMGSQYAFFFPDKDLLFVCTGDTQVAADDFCGEFLYEWVSDVYDEVTDKKLDEGDDYENLKRKTDEFSLPDFCGVKQTPFAEEINGEKYILRANEMGIKWFRVWLNNDDGFFEYENARGVKRLNFGLCGYKQGKFPETNFYSRRVGIPSGIEQDCIVAAEWTEEKKLLIRAYVIGSNFGNVFITLGFKGDEVGVAMNKKAEFFMDDYEGFAYGCLSAES
;
A
#
# COMPACT_ATOMS: atom_id res chain seq x y z
N MET A 1 2.70 10.19 11.77
CA MET A 1 2.40 9.36 10.60
C MET A 1 2.32 7.90 11.03
N ASN A 2 1.45 7.09 10.44
CA ASN A 2 1.34 5.66 10.74
C ASN A 2 2.37 4.87 9.92
N ILE A 3 3.66 5.00 10.28
CA ILE A 3 4.77 4.25 9.70
C ILE A 3 4.97 2.99 10.54
N HIS A 4 5.06 1.84 9.89
CA HIS A 4 5.20 0.54 10.53
C HIS A 4 6.66 0.11 10.66
N SER A 5 7.47 0.40 9.64
CA SER A 5 8.91 0.15 9.67
C SER A 5 9.65 1.05 8.69
N PHE A 6 10.93 1.25 8.94
CA PHE A 6 11.82 1.90 7.99
C PHE A 6 13.25 1.41 8.13
N ALA A 7 14.04 1.56 7.07
CA ALA A 7 15.46 1.32 7.08
C ALA A 7 16.22 2.32 6.20
N PHE A 8 17.41 2.73 6.66
CA PHE A 8 18.43 3.40 5.88
C PHE A 8 19.58 2.43 5.60
N LEU A 9 19.97 2.33 4.35
CA LEU A 9 21.09 1.51 3.94
C LEU A 9 22.13 2.38 3.22
N ARG A 10 23.40 2.14 3.51
CA ARG A 10 24.51 2.78 2.86
C ARG A 10 25.50 1.73 2.37
N ARG A 11 25.83 1.74 1.06
CA ARG A 11 26.76 0.77 0.46
C ARG A 11 26.39 -0.69 0.74
N GLY A 12 25.10 -1.00 0.73
CA GLY A 12 24.55 -2.32 1.02
C GLY A 12 24.46 -2.69 2.51
N PHE A 13 24.95 -1.85 3.44
CA PHE A 13 24.85 -2.09 4.88
C PHE A 13 23.70 -1.32 5.49
N VAL A 14 22.99 -1.94 6.43
CA VAL A 14 21.93 -1.29 7.21
C VAL A 14 22.57 -0.33 8.20
N ALA A 15 22.34 0.97 8.02
CA ALA A 15 22.80 2.01 8.94
C ALA A 15 21.81 2.27 10.08
N ALA A 16 20.50 2.18 9.79
CA ALA A 16 19.43 2.27 10.79
C ALA A 16 18.24 1.42 10.31
N GLU A 17 17.57 0.76 11.25
CA GLU A 17 16.36 -0.02 11.01
C GLU A 17 15.44 0.08 12.23
N ALA A 18 14.15 0.30 12.01
CA ALA A 18 13.18 0.41 13.08
C ALA A 18 11.83 -0.20 12.69
N TYR A 19 11.14 -0.71 13.70
CA TYR A 19 9.79 -1.30 13.61
C TYR A 19 8.91 -0.71 14.70
N ALA A 20 7.69 -0.37 14.38
CA ALA A 20 6.73 0.21 15.34
C ALA A 20 6.22 -0.86 16.31
N LYS A 21 6.96 -1.02 17.42
CA LYS A 21 6.68 -2.02 18.46
C LYS A 21 5.39 -1.69 19.24
N PRO A 22 4.73 -2.71 19.80
CA PRO A 22 5.09 -4.13 19.76
C PRO A 22 4.47 -4.90 18.58
N PHE A 23 3.80 -4.25 17.64
CA PHE A 23 2.95 -4.89 16.63
C PHE A 23 3.66 -5.20 15.32
N PHE A 24 4.77 -4.54 15.06
CA PHE A 24 5.56 -4.73 13.86
C PHE A 24 6.98 -5.15 14.21
N ASP A 25 7.50 -6.12 13.47
CA ASP A 25 8.85 -6.65 13.57
C ASP A 25 9.40 -7.01 12.18
N GLU A 26 10.58 -7.59 12.14
CA GLU A 26 11.24 -8.00 10.90
C GLU A 26 10.52 -9.12 10.15
N ASN A 27 9.59 -9.83 10.79
CA ASN A 27 8.84 -10.93 10.20
C ASN A 27 7.45 -10.51 9.71
N PHE A 28 7.04 -9.27 10.00
CA PHE A 28 5.72 -8.79 9.60
C PHE A 28 5.59 -8.72 8.08
N MET A 29 4.63 -9.50 7.55
CA MET A 29 4.32 -9.54 6.12
C MET A 29 3.45 -8.36 5.73
N HIS A 30 4.01 -7.45 4.94
CA HIS A 30 3.37 -6.20 4.54
C HIS A 30 2.98 -6.21 3.07
N ARG A 31 1.77 -5.76 2.75
CA ARG A 31 1.37 -5.54 1.36
C ARG A 31 2.08 -4.31 0.81
N MET A 32 2.75 -4.47 -0.31
CA MET A 32 3.62 -3.46 -0.91
C MET A 32 2.90 -2.53 -1.89
N TYR A 33 1.60 -2.75 -2.10
CA TYR A 33 0.81 -1.96 -3.05
C TYR A 33 1.56 -1.76 -4.37
N SER A 34 1.65 -0.52 -4.89
CA SER A 34 2.24 -0.25 -6.20
C SER A 34 3.74 -0.50 -6.31
N CYS A 35 4.47 -0.72 -5.22
CA CYS A 35 5.83 -1.27 -5.30
C CYS A 35 5.86 -2.64 -5.97
N SER A 36 4.74 -3.37 -5.99
CA SER A 36 4.55 -4.61 -6.75
C SER A 36 4.89 -4.47 -8.23
N LYS A 37 4.64 -3.28 -8.79
CA LYS A 37 4.88 -2.98 -10.21
C LYS A 37 6.36 -3.09 -10.55
N SER A 38 7.22 -2.61 -9.66
CA SER A 38 8.67 -2.75 -9.83
C SER A 38 9.10 -4.23 -9.83
N VAL A 39 8.47 -5.07 -9.01
CA VAL A 39 8.74 -6.52 -9.01
C VAL A 39 8.29 -7.19 -10.32
N VAL A 40 7.13 -6.81 -10.86
CA VAL A 40 6.69 -7.29 -12.20
C VAL A 40 7.69 -6.87 -13.27
N SER A 41 8.22 -5.64 -13.21
CA SER A 41 9.27 -5.19 -14.13
C SER A 41 10.50 -6.11 -14.11
N LEU A 42 10.92 -6.58 -12.93
CA LEU A 42 12.04 -7.53 -12.82
C LEU A 42 11.74 -8.84 -13.55
N ALA A 43 10.52 -9.37 -13.42
CA ALA A 43 10.10 -10.59 -14.13
C ALA A 43 10.07 -10.39 -15.66
N VAL A 44 9.59 -9.23 -16.13
CA VAL A 44 9.65 -8.86 -17.56
C VAL A 44 11.11 -8.75 -18.02
N GLY A 45 11.99 -8.14 -17.23
CA GLY A 45 13.43 -8.10 -17.51
C GLY A 45 14.06 -9.47 -17.66
N LYS A 46 13.64 -10.44 -16.83
CA LYS A 46 14.08 -11.84 -16.93
C LYS A 46 13.59 -12.49 -18.22
N LEU A 47 12.33 -12.27 -18.64
CA LEU A 47 11.81 -12.76 -19.94
C LEU A 47 12.62 -12.19 -21.12
N VAL A 48 13.03 -10.91 -21.05
CA VAL A 48 13.90 -10.28 -22.07
C VAL A 48 15.28 -10.94 -22.09
N LYS A 49 15.89 -11.18 -20.93
CA LYS A 49 17.17 -11.90 -20.80
C LYS A 49 17.11 -13.29 -21.44
N GLU A 50 16.03 -14.00 -21.20
CA GLU A 50 15.77 -15.34 -21.75
C GLU A 50 15.33 -15.31 -23.23
N LYS A 51 15.23 -14.13 -23.86
CA LYS A 51 14.79 -13.92 -25.24
C LYS A 51 13.40 -14.50 -25.54
N ARG A 52 12.52 -14.56 -24.54
CA ARG A 52 11.15 -15.03 -24.67
C ARG A 52 10.20 -13.96 -25.19
N ILE A 53 10.58 -12.69 -24.99
CA ILE A 53 9.89 -11.50 -25.49
C ILE A 53 10.91 -10.45 -25.94
N ARG A 54 10.45 -9.52 -26.76
CA ARG A 54 11.11 -8.23 -27.04
C ARG A 54 10.22 -7.11 -26.52
N LEU A 55 10.81 -6.03 -26.06
CA LEU A 55 10.05 -4.88 -25.57
C LEU A 55 9.16 -4.23 -26.66
N THR A 56 9.55 -4.39 -27.93
CA THR A 56 8.80 -3.94 -29.10
C THR A 56 7.66 -4.87 -29.53
N ASP A 57 7.52 -6.02 -28.91
CA ASP A 57 6.43 -6.95 -29.24
C ASP A 57 5.09 -6.36 -28.78
N LYS A 58 4.04 -6.59 -29.57
CA LYS A 58 2.70 -6.13 -29.25
C LYS A 58 2.04 -7.08 -28.24
N ILE A 59 1.43 -6.53 -27.21
CA ILE A 59 0.79 -7.35 -26.18
C ILE A 59 -0.34 -8.22 -26.76
N CYS A 60 -1.06 -7.73 -27.75
CA CYS A 60 -2.15 -8.45 -28.40
C CYS A 60 -1.69 -9.76 -29.07
N ASP A 61 -0.44 -9.84 -29.54
CA ASP A 61 0.11 -11.05 -30.16
C ASP A 61 0.19 -12.22 -29.16
N TYR A 62 0.26 -11.93 -27.87
CA TYR A 62 0.30 -12.91 -26.79
C TYR A 62 -1.08 -13.28 -26.25
N PHE A 63 -2.13 -12.51 -26.60
CA PHE A 63 -3.50 -12.70 -26.11
C PHE A 63 -4.52 -12.76 -27.24
N PRO A 64 -4.34 -13.65 -28.24
CA PRO A 64 -5.25 -13.77 -29.38
C PRO A 64 -6.68 -14.15 -28.97
N GLU A 65 -6.86 -14.80 -27.81
CA GLU A 65 -8.18 -15.17 -27.28
C GLU A 65 -9.04 -13.97 -26.85
N TYR A 66 -8.43 -12.82 -26.56
CA TYR A 66 -9.12 -11.59 -26.16
C TYR A 66 -9.15 -10.53 -27.25
N THR A 67 -8.49 -10.78 -28.39
CA THR A 67 -8.36 -9.84 -29.51
C THR A 67 -9.12 -10.32 -30.72
N ASP A 68 -9.82 -9.43 -31.41
CA ASP A 68 -10.59 -9.69 -32.61
C ASP A 68 -10.56 -8.48 -33.56
N GLU A 69 -11.35 -8.54 -34.63
CA GLU A 69 -11.49 -7.46 -35.61
C GLU A 69 -12.02 -6.16 -34.99
N ASN A 70 -12.83 -6.25 -33.90
CA ASN A 70 -13.45 -5.12 -33.24
C ASN A 70 -12.57 -4.55 -32.12
N THR A 71 -11.44 -5.16 -31.81
CA THR A 71 -10.47 -4.61 -30.84
C THR A 71 -9.96 -3.27 -31.34
N ASP A 72 -9.99 -2.25 -30.48
CA ASP A 72 -9.57 -0.90 -30.83
C ASP A 72 -8.13 -0.86 -31.35
N GLU A 73 -7.89 -0.13 -32.44
CA GLU A 73 -6.57 -0.08 -33.10
C GLU A 73 -5.47 0.46 -32.19
N SER A 74 -5.81 1.34 -31.25
CA SER A 74 -4.83 1.83 -30.27
C SER A 74 -4.42 0.74 -29.28
N ILE A 75 -5.32 -0.18 -28.96
CA ILE A 75 -5.03 -1.35 -28.09
C ILE A 75 -4.18 -2.38 -28.86
N LYS A 76 -4.50 -2.64 -30.13
CA LYS A 76 -3.70 -3.55 -30.98
C LYS A 76 -2.24 -3.12 -31.15
N ASN A 77 -1.95 -1.84 -30.96
CA ASN A 77 -0.61 -1.28 -31.17
C ASN A 77 0.19 -1.10 -29.87
N ILE A 78 -0.36 -1.49 -28.71
CA ILE A 78 0.36 -1.42 -27.42
C ILE A 78 1.56 -2.36 -27.44
N THR A 79 2.77 -1.81 -27.21
CA THR A 79 3.97 -2.60 -27.00
C THR A 79 4.19 -2.93 -25.51
N ILE A 80 4.99 -3.95 -25.23
CA ILE A 80 5.40 -4.27 -23.87
C ILE A 80 6.15 -3.08 -23.24
N GLU A 81 6.95 -2.35 -24.02
CA GLU A 81 7.64 -1.15 -23.56
C GLU A 81 6.65 -0.04 -23.14
N ASP A 82 5.62 0.23 -23.95
CA ASP A 82 4.59 1.21 -23.59
C ASP A 82 3.89 0.88 -22.26
N MET A 83 3.69 -0.40 -21.99
CA MET A 83 3.09 -0.86 -20.73
C MET A 83 4.02 -0.64 -19.54
N LEU A 84 5.32 -0.90 -19.70
CA LEU A 84 6.32 -0.64 -18.68
C LEU A 84 6.48 0.85 -18.39
N GLU A 85 6.34 1.70 -19.40
CA GLU A 85 6.46 3.15 -19.31
C GLU A 85 5.16 3.85 -18.89
N MET A 86 4.05 3.09 -18.64
CA MET A 86 2.74 3.67 -18.31
C MET A 86 2.23 4.65 -19.40
N SER A 87 2.46 4.35 -20.67
CA SER A 87 2.05 5.19 -21.80
C SER A 87 0.95 4.54 -22.67
N VAL A 88 0.14 3.66 -22.06
CA VAL A 88 -0.95 2.95 -22.73
C VAL A 88 -2.15 3.85 -23.06
N PRO A 89 -2.99 3.48 -24.06
CA PRO A 89 -4.10 4.30 -24.52
C PRO A 89 -5.22 4.62 -23.53
N PRO A 90 -5.67 3.67 -22.64
CA PRO A 90 -6.69 3.99 -21.63
C PRO A 90 -6.19 5.00 -20.60
N LEU A 91 -7.05 5.93 -20.17
CA LEU A 91 -6.74 6.95 -19.14
C LEU A 91 -6.99 6.49 -17.68
N THR A 92 -7.46 5.27 -17.48
CA THR A 92 -7.68 4.67 -16.17
C THR A 92 -7.65 3.16 -16.28
N ASP A 93 -7.68 2.48 -15.14
CA ASP A 93 -7.64 1.03 -15.11
C ASP A 93 -8.82 0.39 -15.87
N ALA A 94 -8.52 -0.52 -16.79
CA ALA A 94 -9.49 -1.15 -17.68
C ALA A 94 -10.57 -1.91 -16.90
N TYR A 95 -10.23 -2.57 -15.80
CA TYR A 95 -11.19 -3.26 -14.92
C TYR A 95 -12.15 -2.30 -14.21
N ALA A 96 -11.78 -1.03 -14.05
CA ALA A 96 -12.68 0.01 -13.56
C ALA A 96 -13.61 0.54 -14.65
N LEU A 97 -13.16 0.55 -15.90
CA LEU A 97 -13.97 0.94 -17.06
C LEU A 97 -14.96 -0.17 -17.49
N ARG A 98 -14.57 -1.42 -17.31
CA ARG A 98 -15.36 -2.61 -17.69
C ARG A 98 -15.49 -3.57 -16.51
N PRO A 99 -16.19 -3.16 -15.43
CA PRO A 99 -16.39 -3.99 -14.24
C PRO A 99 -17.30 -5.21 -14.51
N ASP A 100 -17.90 -5.27 -15.69
CA ASP A 100 -18.74 -6.37 -16.20
C ASP A 100 -17.91 -7.53 -16.77
N LEU A 101 -16.60 -7.35 -16.99
CA LEU A 101 -15.69 -8.34 -17.56
C LEU A 101 -14.63 -8.80 -16.55
N PRO A 102 -14.06 -10.01 -16.74
CA PRO A 102 -12.82 -10.40 -16.08
C PRO A 102 -11.73 -9.34 -16.29
N TRP A 103 -10.87 -9.14 -15.31
CA TRP A 103 -9.84 -8.09 -15.37
C TRP A 103 -8.92 -8.23 -16.58
N THR A 104 -8.51 -9.45 -16.89
CA THR A 104 -7.65 -9.73 -18.04
C THR A 104 -8.36 -9.36 -19.35
N GLU A 105 -9.59 -9.80 -19.54
CA GLU A 105 -10.36 -9.51 -20.76
C GLU A 105 -10.66 -8.00 -20.89
N SER A 106 -10.96 -7.32 -19.78
CA SER A 106 -11.32 -5.90 -19.75
C SER A 106 -10.28 -5.03 -20.45
N PHE A 107 -8.99 -5.35 -20.30
CA PHE A 107 -7.88 -4.60 -20.90
C PHE A 107 -7.94 -4.56 -22.43
N PHE A 108 -8.39 -5.65 -23.06
CA PHE A 108 -8.47 -5.76 -24.52
C PHE A 108 -9.80 -5.26 -25.10
N LYS A 109 -10.78 -4.98 -24.24
CA LYS A 109 -12.15 -4.56 -24.64
C LYS A 109 -12.49 -3.09 -24.32
N VAL A 110 -11.52 -2.29 -23.85
CA VAL A 110 -11.67 -0.86 -23.69
C VAL A 110 -11.32 -0.13 -24.97
N LYS A 111 -11.77 1.14 -25.09
CA LYS A 111 -11.36 2.03 -26.16
C LYS A 111 -10.20 2.90 -25.70
N GLY A 112 -9.24 3.08 -26.58
CA GLY A 112 -8.17 4.03 -26.36
C GLY A 112 -8.61 5.46 -26.60
N VAL A 113 -7.97 6.40 -25.93
CA VAL A 113 -8.21 7.84 -26.04
C VAL A 113 -6.99 8.59 -26.57
N LYS A 114 -5.87 7.90 -26.73
CA LYS A 114 -4.61 8.42 -27.26
C LYS A 114 -3.81 7.29 -27.93
N PRO A 115 -2.86 7.59 -28.83
CA PRO A 115 -1.92 6.57 -29.31
C PRO A 115 -1.05 6.02 -28.18
N SER A 116 -0.71 4.71 -28.24
CA SER A 116 0.24 4.09 -27.34
C SER A 116 1.63 4.74 -27.47
N GLY A 117 2.39 4.76 -26.36
CA GLY A 117 3.76 5.28 -26.34
C GLY A 117 3.89 6.80 -26.41
N THR A 118 2.79 7.56 -26.23
CA THR A 118 2.84 9.02 -26.46
C THR A 118 2.77 9.89 -25.20
N ILE A 119 1.91 9.51 -24.24
CA ILE A 119 1.66 10.33 -23.05
C ILE A 119 1.59 9.39 -21.85
N PHE A 120 2.37 9.70 -20.83
CA PHE A 120 2.30 9.02 -19.53
C PHE A 120 0.91 9.16 -18.91
N ASP A 121 0.39 8.04 -18.41
CA ASP A 121 -0.82 8.01 -17.60
C ASP A 121 -0.79 6.76 -16.70
N TYR A 122 -0.71 6.97 -15.40
CA TYR A 122 -0.52 5.88 -14.45
C TYR A 122 -1.68 4.89 -14.50
N ASN A 123 -1.40 3.63 -14.87
CA ASN A 123 -2.39 2.62 -15.17
C ASN A 123 -2.01 1.25 -14.60
N SER A 124 -2.71 0.81 -13.55
CA SER A 124 -2.40 -0.47 -12.88
C SER A 124 -2.80 -1.69 -13.72
N SER A 125 -3.78 -1.55 -14.64
CA SER A 125 -4.16 -2.64 -15.54
C SER A 125 -3.03 -3.05 -16.46
N SER A 126 -2.19 -2.10 -16.92
CA SER A 126 -1.05 -2.42 -17.78
C SER A 126 -0.05 -3.34 -17.05
N THR A 127 0.27 -3.03 -15.80
CA THR A 127 1.16 -3.88 -15.01
C THR A 127 0.52 -5.23 -14.66
N PHE A 128 -0.79 -5.23 -14.38
CA PHE A 128 -1.52 -6.48 -14.15
C PHE A 128 -1.38 -7.43 -15.37
N ILE A 129 -1.61 -6.91 -16.59
CA ILE A 129 -1.45 -7.69 -17.82
C ILE A 129 0.00 -8.13 -18.06
N LEU A 130 1.00 -7.31 -17.71
CA LEU A 130 2.40 -7.76 -17.75
C LEU A 130 2.65 -8.95 -16.81
N GLY A 131 2.04 -8.95 -15.62
CA GLY A 131 2.06 -10.11 -14.71
C GLY A 131 1.39 -11.34 -15.32
N VAL A 132 0.21 -11.18 -15.93
CA VAL A 132 -0.50 -12.25 -16.65
C VAL A 132 0.30 -12.76 -17.85
N LEU A 133 1.00 -11.88 -18.57
CA LEU A 133 1.92 -12.27 -19.65
C LEU A 133 3.03 -13.21 -19.13
N VAL A 134 3.62 -12.88 -17.98
CA VAL A 134 4.61 -13.76 -17.35
C VAL A 134 3.97 -15.12 -17.06
N GLU A 135 2.81 -15.15 -16.38
CA GLU A 135 2.12 -16.41 -16.07
C GLU A 135 1.81 -17.24 -17.33
N LYS A 136 1.32 -16.59 -18.37
CA LYS A 136 1.00 -17.25 -19.65
C LYS A 136 2.22 -17.87 -20.31
N LEU A 137 3.35 -17.20 -20.27
CA LEU A 137 4.58 -17.69 -20.92
C LEU A 137 5.29 -18.77 -20.11
N VAL A 138 5.24 -18.73 -18.77
CA VAL A 138 6.04 -19.63 -17.94
C VAL A 138 5.22 -20.63 -17.11
N GLY A 139 3.90 -20.49 -17.07
CA GLY A 139 3.01 -21.36 -16.29
C GLY A 139 3.13 -21.19 -14.78
N LYS A 140 3.64 -20.04 -14.30
CA LYS A 140 3.87 -19.71 -12.89
C LYS A 140 3.61 -18.23 -12.67
N THR A 141 3.27 -17.84 -11.44
CA THR A 141 3.19 -16.43 -11.08
C THR A 141 4.55 -15.71 -11.28
N PHE A 142 4.54 -14.41 -11.44
CA PHE A 142 5.80 -13.66 -11.58
C PHE A 142 6.68 -13.78 -10.32
N ILE A 143 6.10 -13.99 -9.12
CA ILE A 143 6.85 -14.27 -7.89
C ILE A 143 7.57 -15.63 -8.00
N ASP A 144 6.84 -16.68 -8.37
CA ASP A 144 7.42 -18.04 -8.51
C ASP A 144 8.43 -18.11 -9.66
N TYR A 145 8.25 -17.29 -10.68
CA TYR A 145 9.21 -17.18 -11.78
C TYR A 145 10.51 -16.50 -11.36
N LEU A 146 10.45 -15.53 -10.45
CA LEU A 146 11.62 -14.86 -9.86
C LEU A 146 12.23 -15.66 -8.69
N ARG A 147 11.60 -16.74 -8.21
CA ARG A 147 12.06 -17.49 -7.04
C ARG A 147 13.53 -17.91 -7.10
N PRO A 148 14.06 -18.43 -8.22
CA PRO A 148 15.49 -18.80 -8.29
C PRO A 148 16.45 -17.62 -8.04
N GLU A 149 16.09 -16.40 -8.48
CA GLU A 149 16.85 -15.19 -8.22
C GLU A 149 16.66 -14.73 -6.78
N PHE A 150 15.44 -14.79 -6.28
CA PHE A 150 15.09 -14.43 -4.90
C PHE A 150 15.80 -15.32 -3.87
N ASP A 151 15.89 -16.63 -4.12
CA ASP A 151 16.61 -17.57 -3.26
C ASP A 151 18.10 -17.20 -3.14
N LYS A 152 18.73 -16.81 -4.26
CA LYS A 152 20.14 -16.40 -4.28
C LYS A 152 20.40 -15.14 -3.45
N ILE A 153 19.47 -14.21 -3.41
CA ILE A 153 19.61 -12.99 -2.60
C ILE A 153 18.98 -13.12 -1.21
N GLY A 154 18.53 -14.32 -0.84
CA GLY A 154 18.01 -14.64 0.49
C GLY A 154 16.63 -14.04 0.79
N VAL A 155 15.79 -13.79 -0.23
CA VAL A 155 14.38 -13.41 -0.04
C VAL A 155 13.59 -14.61 0.48
N GLY A 156 12.79 -14.40 1.52
CA GLY A 156 12.04 -15.45 2.20
C GLY A 156 11.04 -16.19 1.31
N GLU A 157 10.79 -17.47 1.62
CA GLU A 157 9.85 -18.32 0.86
C GLU A 157 8.40 -17.84 0.98
N ASN A 158 8.06 -17.11 2.03
CA ASN A 158 6.70 -16.64 2.31
C ASN A 158 6.25 -15.44 1.47
N VAL A 159 7.11 -14.90 0.60
CA VAL A 159 6.72 -13.82 -0.32
C VAL A 159 5.70 -14.35 -1.32
N TYR A 160 4.56 -13.67 -1.42
CA TYR A 160 3.46 -14.05 -2.32
C TYR A 160 2.81 -12.82 -2.96
N CYS A 161 1.87 -13.05 -3.86
CA CYS A 161 1.04 -12.01 -4.45
C CYS A 161 -0.44 -12.31 -4.24
N VAL A 162 -1.20 -11.32 -3.78
CA VAL A 162 -2.67 -11.39 -3.72
C VAL A 162 -3.21 -11.60 -5.13
N LEU A 163 -4.22 -12.46 -5.25
CA LEU A 163 -4.83 -12.74 -6.55
C LEU A 163 -5.92 -11.72 -6.90
N SER A 164 -6.07 -11.47 -8.19
CA SER A 164 -7.21 -10.77 -8.77
C SER A 164 -8.48 -11.65 -8.72
N PRO A 165 -9.67 -11.08 -8.97
CA PRO A 165 -10.91 -11.86 -9.02
C PRO A 165 -10.93 -12.97 -10.09
N ASP A 166 -10.17 -12.83 -11.16
CA ASP A 166 -10.00 -13.82 -12.21
C ASP A 166 -8.83 -14.82 -11.96
N GLY A 167 -8.25 -14.79 -10.76
CA GLY A 167 -7.32 -15.80 -10.26
C GLY A 167 -5.85 -15.60 -10.64
N HIS A 168 -5.50 -14.49 -11.30
CA HIS A 168 -4.13 -14.13 -11.62
C HIS A 168 -3.46 -13.33 -10.52
N ALA A 169 -2.13 -13.42 -10.39
CA ALA A 169 -1.39 -12.60 -9.45
C ALA A 169 -1.57 -11.10 -9.74
N TRP A 170 -2.02 -10.34 -8.75
CA TRP A 170 -2.29 -8.90 -8.93
C TRP A 170 -1.00 -8.08 -8.95
N GLY A 171 -0.28 -8.14 -10.06
CA GLY A 171 1.03 -7.48 -10.23
C GLY A 171 1.01 -5.97 -10.02
N GLY A 172 -0.13 -5.31 -10.21
CA GLY A 172 -0.29 -3.88 -9.99
C GLY A 172 -0.26 -3.44 -8.51
N SER A 173 -0.51 -4.37 -7.55
CA SER A 173 -0.72 -3.96 -6.15
C SER A 173 -0.58 -5.09 -5.11
N GLY A 174 -0.37 -6.33 -5.51
CA GLY A 174 -0.64 -7.50 -4.67
C GLY A 174 0.55 -8.14 -3.98
N VAL A 175 1.80 -7.71 -4.18
CA VAL A 175 2.98 -8.31 -3.54
C VAL A 175 2.91 -8.10 -2.02
N VAL A 176 3.14 -9.19 -1.27
CA VAL A 176 3.22 -9.22 0.19
C VAL A 176 4.56 -9.82 0.58
N CYS A 177 5.36 -9.08 1.32
CA CYS A 177 6.68 -9.49 1.78
C CYS A 177 7.06 -8.77 3.08
N THR A 178 8.11 -9.23 3.75
CA THR A 178 8.69 -8.45 4.84
C THR A 178 9.43 -7.21 4.32
N MET A 179 9.64 -6.20 5.16
CA MET A 179 10.49 -5.06 4.78
C MET A 179 11.90 -5.52 4.39
N ARG A 180 12.47 -6.49 5.12
CA ARG A 180 13.81 -7.03 4.81
C ARG A 180 13.85 -7.76 3.47
N ASP A 181 12.80 -8.47 3.07
CA ASP A 181 12.72 -9.07 1.74
C ASP A 181 12.66 -8.00 0.64
N PHE A 182 11.87 -6.95 0.87
CA PHE A 182 11.79 -5.83 -0.07
C PHE A 182 13.14 -5.11 -0.19
N ILE A 183 13.87 -4.91 0.92
CA ILE A 183 15.24 -4.36 0.91
C ILE A 183 16.16 -5.20 0.01
N LYS A 184 16.14 -6.53 0.12
CA LYS A 184 16.98 -7.42 -0.71
C LYS A 184 16.66 -7.28 -2.20
N ILE A 185 15.36 -7.21 -2.54
CA ILE A 185 14.90 -6.94 -3.91
C ILE A 185 15.40 -5.56 -4.38
N CYS A 186 15.30 -4.54 -3.54
CA CYS A 186 15.78 -3.19 -3.84
C CYS A 186 17.30 -3.16 -4.03
N LEU A 187 18.07 -3.88 -3.21
CA LEU A 187 19.53 -3.99 -3.38
C LEU A 187 19.90 -4.65 -4.71
N LEU A 188 19.17 -5.70 -5.14
CA LEU A 188 19.38 -6.29 -6.45
C LEU A 188 19.17 -5.28 -7.58
N VAL A 189 18.17 -4.37 -7.44
CA VAL A 189 17.96 -3.29 -8.41
C VAL A 189 19.09 -2.26 -8.35
N ALA A 190 19.51 -1.85 -7.15
CA ALA A 190 20.62 -0.89 -6.96
C ALA A 190 21.93 -1.42 -7.55
N GLU A 191 22.21 -2.71 -7.40
CA GLU A 191 23.37 -3.42 -7.95
C GLU A 191 23.17 -3.82 -9.43
N ARG A 192 22.17 -3.25 -10.10
CA ARG A 192 21.86 -3.49 -11.52
C ARG A 192 21.73 -4.97 -11.87
N GLY A 193 21.09 -5.73 -11.01
CA GLY A 193 20.83 -7.16 -11.22
C GLY A 193 21.99 -8.09 -10.93
N LYS A 194 23.05 -7.60 -10.30
CA LYS A 194 24.21 -8.38 -9.88
C LYS A 194 24.09 -8.78 -8.40
N HIS A 195 24.56 -9.97 -8.08
CA HIS A 195 24.71 -10.44 -6.70
C HIS A 195 25.86 -11.43 -6.64
N ASP A 196 26.81 -11.23 -5.72
CA ASP A 196 27.99 -12.07 -5.52
C ASP A 196 28.77 -12.40 -6.83
N GLY A 197 28.86 -11.40 -7.72
CA GLY A 197 29.53 -11.53 -9.02
C GLY A 197 28.71 -12.23 -10.11
N GLU A 198 27.52 -12.72 -9.82
CA GLU A 198 26.61 -13.30 -10.80
C GLU A 198 25.61 -12.24 -11.32
N ILE A 199 25.30 -12.30 -12.62
CA ILE A 199 24.26 -11.47 -13.26
C ILE A 199 22.94 -12.24 -13.18
N LEU A 200 22.10 -11.91 -12.20
CA LEU A 200 20.78 -12.49 -12.02
C LEU A 200 19.76 -11.88 -12.99
N LEU A 201 19.77 -10.55 -13.15
CA LEU A 201 18.90 -9.81 -14.07
C LEU A 201 19.73 -8.98 -15.05
N PRO A 202 19.21 -8.64 -16.25
CA PRO A 202 20.00 -7.96 -17.28
C PRO A 202 20.31 -6.51 -16.88
N GLU A 203 21.59 -6.17 -16.85
CA GLU A 203 22.08 -4.86 -16.42
C GLU A 203 21.57 -3.72 -17.28
N ASP A 204 21.56 -3.91 -18.61
CA ASP A 204 21.07 -2.93 -19.57
C ASP A 204 19.57 -2.66 -19.44
N TYR A 205 18.78 -3.69 -19.15
CA TYR A 205 17.36 -3.53 -18.87
C TYR A 205 17.15 -2.72 -17.58
N LEU A 206 17.86 -3.04 -16.50
CA LEU A 206 17.70 -2.32 -15.23
C LEU A 206 18.21 -0.88 -15.34
N ALA A 207 19.27 -0.61 -16.10
CA ALA A 207 19.72 0.74 -16.38
C ALA A 207 18.63 1.57 -17.08
N ARG A 208 17.89 0.96 -18.01
CA ARG A 208 16.74 1.59 -18.67
C ARG A 208 15.56 1.72 -17.72
N ALA A 209 15.28 0.70 -16.92
CA ALA A 209 14.17 0.67 -15.97
C ALA A 209 14.27 1.80 -14.93
N THR A 210 15.48 2.12 -14.50
CA THR A 210 15.77 3.14 -13.48
C THR A 210 16.23 4.48 -14.07
N SER A 211 15.97 4.73 -15.35
CA SER A 211 16.23 5.99 -16.04
C SER A 211 14.95 6.56 -16.65
N LYS A 212 14.92 7.87 -16.89
CA LYS A 212 13.77 8.54 -17.49
C LYS A 212 13.51 8.03 -18.90
N ARG A 213 12.37 7.38 -19.10
CA ARG A 213 11.87 6.92 -20.38
C ARG A 213 10.79 7.83 -20.93
N VAL A 214 9.87 8.25 -20.07
CA VAL A 214 8.77 9.14 -20.40
C VAL A 214 8.66 10.26 -19.38
N SER A 215 8.23 11.44 -19.82
CA SER A 215 7.91 12.55 -18.92
C SER A 215 6.52 12.34 -18.31
N ASN A 216 6.41 12.55 -17.01
CA ASN A 216 5.14 12.50 -16.28
C ASN A 216 4.63 13.87 -15.84
N TYR A 217 5.19 14.94 -16.42
CA TYR A 217 4.94 16.33 -16.04
C TYR A 217 3.47 16.77 -16.15
N THR A 218 2.71 16.18 -17.05
CA THR A 218 1.36 16.64 -17.39
C THR A 218 0.23 16.01 -16.60
N ARG A 219 0.49 14.91 -15.87
CA ARG A 219 -0.51 14.23 -15.02
C ARG A 219 0.16 13.66 -13.79
N ASN A 220 0.19 14.49 -12.76
CA ASN A 220 0.90 14.21 -11.51
C ASN A 220 -0.02 13.77 -10.37
N ASP A 221 -1.28 13.39 -10.63
CA ASP A 221 -2.27 13.10 -9.60
C ASP A 221 -1.84 11.96 -8.65
N TYR A 222 -0.88 11.13 -9.07
CA TYR A 222 -0.34 10.01 -8.28
C TYR A 222 1.19 9.99 -8.19
N ALA A 223 1.86 10.95 -8.80
CA ALA A 223 3.32 11.00 -8.77
C ALA A 223 3.83 11.63 -7.48
N PRO A 224 4.96 11.16 -6.93
CA PRO A 224 5.70 11.98 -5.98
C PRO A 224 5.93 13.36 -6.59
N ARG A 225 5.67 14.46 -5.87
CA ARG A 225 5.71 15.82 -6.42
C ARG A 225 7.05 16.21 -7.05
N LYS A 226 8.13 15.52 -6.66
CA LYS A 226 9.47 15.68 -7.24
C LYS A 226 9.81 14.62 -8.30
N SER A 227 8.79 13.93 -8.84
CA SER A 227 9.02 13.00 -9.93
C SER A 227 9.24 13.77 -11.25
N GLU A 228 10.36 13.50 -11.91
CA GLU A 228 10.76 14.10 -13.18
C GLU A 228 10.40 13.24 -14.40
N GLY A 229 9.91 12.04 -14.17
CA GLY A 229 9.54 11.09 -15.20
C GLY A 229 9.32 9.68 -14.68
N TYR A 230 9.21 8.74 -15.61
CA TYR A 230 8.97 7.34 -15.32
C TYR A 230 9.90 6.46 -16.18
N GLY A 231 10.40 5.40 -15.59
CA GLY A 231 11.16 4.34 -16.23
C GLY A 231 10.31 3.11 -16.52
N TYR A 232 10.87 1.91 -16.39
CA TYR A 232 10.08 0.67 -16.45
C TYR A 232 9.57 0.29 -15.07
N GLN A 233 8.44 0.88 -14.67
CA GLN A 233 7.77 0.70 -13.37
C GLN A 233 8.59 1.26 -12.18
N PHE A 234 9.39 2.30 -12.42
CA PHE A 234 10.08 3.11 -11.43
C PHE A 234 9.84 4.59 -11.68
N TRP A 235 9.57 5.35 -10.61
CA TRP A 235 9.51 6.80 -10.63
C TRP A 235 10.91 7.37 -10.66
N ILE A 236 11.16 8.36 -11.51
CA ILE A 236 12.44 9.06 -11.58
C ILE A 236 12.33 10.35 -10.79
N THR A 237 13.28 10.58 -9.87
CA THR A 237 13.33 11.74 -9.01
C THR A 237 14.54 12.63 -9.37
N ASP A 238 14.60 13.82 -8.78
CA ASP A 238 15.72 14.76 -8.95
C ASP A 238 17.08 14.22 -8.47
N LYS A 239 17.06 13.27 -7.50
CA LYS A 239 18.28 12.69 -6.91
C LYS A 239 18.50 11.20 -7.25
N GLY A 240 17.57 10.60 -8.02
CA GLY A 240 17.67 9.17 -8.35
C GLY A 240 16.36 8.58 -8.86
N TYR A 241 15.89 7.53 -8.22
CA TYR A 241 14.63 6.86 -8.60
C TYR A 241 13.95 6.22 -7.39
N SER A 242 12.67 5.86 -7.55
CA SER A 242 11.92 5.25 -6.46
C SER A 242 10.94 4.18 -6.92
N ALA A 243 10.71 3.19 -6.06
CA ALA A 243 9.50 2.37 -6.05
C ALA A 243 8.53 3.00 -5.05
N TYR A 244 7.27 3.13 -5.46
CA TYR A 244 6.28 3.90 -4.73
C TYR A 244 4.95 3.15 -4.64
N GLY A 245 4.49 2.91 -3.44
CA GLY A 245 3.23 2.24 -3.14
C GLY A 245 2.38 3.05 -2.16
N MET A 246 1.08 3.03 -2.39
CA MET A 246 0.12 3.74 -1.56
C MET A 246 0.28 3.40 -0.07
N GLY A 247 0.07 4.40 0.79
CA GLY A 247 0.14 4.22 2.25
C GLY A 247 1.55 4.17 2.81
N SER A 248 2.53 4.74 2.11
CA SER A 248 3.94 4.82 2.52
C SER A 248 4.73 3.51 2.37
N GLN A 249 4.48 2.76 1.30
CA GLN A 249 5.38 1.72 0.85
C GLN A 249 6.39 2.37 -0.10
N TYR A 250 7.59 2.68 0.35
CA TYR A 250 8.57 3.38 -0.47
C TYR A 250 9.92 2.71 -0.45
N ALA A 251 10.63 2.80 -1.59
CA ALA A 251 12.06 2.66 -1.68
C ALA A 251 12.61 3.86 -2.46
N PHE A 252 13.41 4.71 -1.81
CA PHE A 252 14.10 5.84 -2.43
C PHE A 252 15.55 5.49 -2.64
N PHE A 253 15.99 5.52 -3.89
CA PHE A 253 17.34 5.18 -4.31
C PHE A 253 18.12 6.43 -4.68
N PHE A 254 19.30 6.59 -4.11
CA PHE A 254 20.24 7.67 -4.36
C PHE A 254 21.58 7.10 -4.82
N PRO A 255 21.71 6.76 -6.12
CA PRO A 255 22.84 5.97 -6.63
C PRO A 255 24.21 6.62 -6.47
N ASP A 256 24.27 7.95 -6.55
CA ASP A 256 25.52 8.72 -6.43
C ASP A 256 26.15 8.69 -5.02
N LYS A 257 25.35 8.37 -4.03
CA LYS A 257 25.79 8.20 -2.64
C LYS A 257 25.67 6.77 -2.11
N ASP A 258 25.32 5.80 -2.96
CA ASP A 258 25.00 4.43 -2.55
C ASP A 258 24.06 4.38 -1.33
N LEU A 259 23.04 5.24 -1.35
CA LEU A 259 22.06 5.36 -0.27
C LEU A 259 20.70 4.81 -0.73
N LEU A 260 20.08 4.02 0.12
CA LEU A 260 18.74 3.48 -0.05
C LEU A 260 17.94 3.73 1.23
N PHE A 261 16.76 4.29 1.09
CA PHE A 261 15.76 4.34 2.15
C PHE A 261 14.57 3.47 1.79
N VAL A 262 14.11 2.66 2.72
CA VAL A 262 12.91 1.82 2.56
C VAL A 262 11.98 2.06 3.75
N CYS A 263 10.68 2.17 3.50
CA CYS A 263 9.69 2.18 4.58
C CYS A 263 8.41 1.45 4.19
N THR A 264 7.68 1.05 5.22
CA THR A 264 6.32 0.52 5.13
C THR A 264 5.42 1.26 6.11
N GLY A 265 4.14 1.38 5.80
CA GLY A 265 3.19 2.07 6.65
C GLY A 265 1.75 1.91 6.19
N ASP A 266 0.84 2.62 6.84
CA ASP A 266 -0.51 2.82 6.36
C ASP A 266 -0.94 4.28 6.58
N THR A 267 -0.39 5.14 5.76
CA THR A 267 -0.71 6.57 5.72
C THR A 267 -1.70 6.91 4.62
N GLN A 268 -2.60 5.99 4.28
CA GLN A 268 -3.64 6.23 3.30
C GLN A 268 -4.48 7.44 3.71
N VAL A 269 -4.09 8.60 3.26
CA VAL A 269 -4.80 9.85 3.47
C VAL A 269 -5.47 10.19 2.15
N ALA A 270 -6.71 10.67 2.21
CA ALA A 270 -7.44 11.05 1.01
C ALA A 270 -6.62 12.01 0.12
N ALA A 271 -6.60 11.71 -1.17
CA ALA A 271 -6.25 12.53 -2.32
C ALA A 271 -4.86 13.18 -2.38
N ASP A 272 -4.26 13.60 -1.29
CA ASP A 272 -2.94 14.25 -1.29
C ASP A 272 -1.91 13.35 -0.63
N ASP A 273 -0.92 12.89 -1.38
CA ASP A 273 0.18 12.11 -0.84
C ASP A 273 1.22 12.98 -0.11
N PHE A 274 0.71 13.75 0.83
CA PHE A 274 1.52 14.60 1.70
C PHE A 274 2.61 13.81 2.44
N CYS A 275 2.29 12.56 2.83
CA CYS A 275 3.25 11.73 3.57
C CYS A 275 4.43 11.32 2.70
N GLY A 276 4.20 10.98 1.43
CA GLY A 276 5.27 10.61 0.51
C GLY A 276 6.19 11.78 0.18
N GLU A 277 5.63 12.97 -0.04
CA GLU A 277 6.40 14.18 -0.25
C GLU A 277 7.24 14.54 0.99
N PHE A 278 6.61 14.55 2.16
CA PHE A 278 7.29 14.85 3.43
C PHE A 278 8.43 13.86 3.69
N LEU A 279 8.19 12.56 3.50
CA LEU A 279 9.23 11.54 3.68
C LEU A 279 10.37 11.70 2.68
N TYR A 280 10.07 11.99 1.42
CA TYR A 280 11.09 12.22 0.42
C TYR A 280 11.95 13.46 0.74
N GLU A 281 11.33 14.56 1.20
CA GLU A 281 12.04 15.75 1.63
C GLU A 281 12.94 15.47 2.84
N TRP A 282 12.39 14.82 3.86
CA TRP A 282 13.16 14.45 5.05
C TRP A 282 14.34 13.51 4.71
N VAL A 283 14.14 12.50 3.86
CA VAL A 283 15.24 11.64 3.40
C VAL A 283 16.23 12.41 2.55
N SER A 284 15.79 13.40 1.78
CA SER A 284 16.65 14.27 0.99
C SER A 284 17.54 15.16 1.87
N ASP A 285 17.05 15.61 3.03
CA ASP A 285 17.86 16.33 4.02
C ASP A 285 18.96 15.41 4.57
N VAL A 286 18.61 14.15 4.91
CA VAL A 286 19.59 13.12 5.31
C VAL A 286 20.61 12.88 4.20
N TYR A 287 20.15 12.73 2.96
CA TYR A 287 21.03 12.55 1.79
C TYR A 287 22.02 13.72 1.67
N ASP A 288 21.61 14.95 1.84
CA ASP A 288 22.49 16.11 1.69
C ASP A 288 23.64 16.11 2.72
N GLU A 289 23.39 15.61 3.93
CA GLU A 289 24.39 15.47 5.00
C GLU A 289 25.33 14.25 4.86
N VAL A 290 24.96 13.26 4.03
CA VAL A 290 25.79 12.04 3.84
C VAL A 290 27.10 12.38 3.15
N THR A 291 28.22 12.05 3.80
CA THR A 291 29.57 12.25 3.29
C THR A 291 30.41 10.99 3.43
N ASP A 292 31.60 10.93 2.77
CA ASP A 292 32.57 9.85 2.90
C ASP A 292 33.58 10.08 4.03
N LYS A 293 33.44 11.17 4.76
CA LYS A 293 34.31 11.45 5.90
C LYS A 293 34.00 10.47 7.03
N LYS A 294 35.04 9.99 7.69
CA LYS A 294 34.90 9.24 8.94
C LYS A 294 34.25 10.18 9.96
N LEU A 295 33.18 9.72 10.58
CA LEU A 295 32.57 10.44 11.69
C LEU A 295 33.44 10.30 12.94
N ASP A 296 33.40 11.33 13.79
CA ASP A 296 34.05 11.30 15.08
C ASP A 296 33.37 10.24 15.98
N GLU A 297 34.14 9.67 16.89
CA GLU A 297 33.57 8.79 17.92
C GLU A 297 32.74 9.63 18.90
N GLY A 298 31.48 9.17 19.13
CA GLY A 298 30.54 9.88 20.00
C GLY A 298 29.32 9.00 20.33
N ASP A 299 28.42 9.57 21.14
CA ASP A 299 27.22 8.87 21.62
C ASP A 299 26.08 8.82 20.58
N ASP A 300 26.31 9.31 19.37
CA ASP A 300 25.26 9.44 18.34
C ASP A 300 24.72 8.07 17.89
N TYR A 301 25.57 7.06 17.81
CA TYR A 301 25.15 5.71 17.47
C TYR A 301 24.24 5.12 18.56
N GLU A 302 24.61 5.24 19.83
CA GLU A 302 23.77 4.75 20.93
C GLU A 302 22.44 5.51 21.02
N ASN A 303 22.46 6.83 20.75
CA ASN A 303 21.26 7.64 20.68
C ASN A 303 20.35 7.20 19.52
N LEU A 304 20.91 6.94 18.32
CA LEU A 304 20.16 6.43 17.18
C LEU A 304 19.55 5.07 17.50
N LYS A 305 20.34 4.14 18.02
CA LYS A 305 19.90 2.81 18.42
C LYS A 305 18.74 2.88 19.42
N ARG A 306 18.86 3.71 20.47
CA ARG A 306 17.78 3.89 21.45
C ARG A 306 16.51 4.41 20.78
N LYS A 307 16.60 5.42 19.90
CA LYS A 307 15.44 5.96 19.17
C LYS A 307 14.78 4.93 18.24
N THR A 308 15.57 4.09 17.56
CA THR A 308 15.04 3.03 16.72
C THR A 308 14.42 1.90 17.54
N ASP A 309 14.96 1.59 18.70
CA ASP A 309 14.41 0.61 19.63
C ASP A 309 13.10 1.06 20.30
N GLU A 310 12.94 2.37 20.52
CA GLU A 310 11.75 3.02 21.08
C GLU A 310 10.70 3.41 20.02
N PHE A 311 10.97 3.11 18.73
CA PHE A 311 10.05 3.46 17.65
C PHE A 311 8.70 2.76 17.82
N SER A 312 7.62 3.52 17.77
CA SER A 312 6.26 3.06 18.05
C SER A 312 5.24 3.70 17.11
N LEU A 313 4.03 3.17 17.14
CA LEU A 313 2.87 3.82 16.50
C LEU A 313 2.62 5.20 17.12
N PRO A 314 1.87 6.09 16.43
CA PRO A 314 1.61 7.44 16.91
C PRO A 314 1.05 7.48 18.34
N ASP A 315 1.58 8.38 19.15
CA ASP A 315 1.15 8.63 20.53
C ASP A 315 -0.29 9.15 20.62
N PHE A 316 -0.80 9.16 21.84
CA PHE A 316 -2.12 9.66 22.20
C PHE A 316 -2.02 11.12 22.66
N CYS A 317 -3.00 11.95 22.23
CA CYS A 317 -3.10 13.35 22.66
C CYS A 317 -4.16 13.54 23.75
N GLY A 318 -5.05 12.56 23.92
CA GLY A 318 -6.14 12.59 24.89
C GLY A 318 -5.79 11.93 26.22
N VAL A 319 -6.81 11.70 27.01
CA VAL A 319 -6.69 11.07 28.33
C VAL A 319 -7.39 9.73 28.34
N LYS A 320 -6.95 8.86 29.27
CA LYS A 320 -7.46 7.50 29.41
C LYS A 320 -8.88 7.45 30.00
N GLN A 321 -9.21 8.37 30.90
CA GLN A 321 -10.47 8.40 31.61
C GLN A 321 -10.96 9.83 31.81
N THR A 322 -12.29 9.99 31.86
CA THR A 322 -12.98 11.21 32.27
C THR A 322 -14.08 10.84 33.28
N PRO A 323 -14.54 11.78 34.13
CA PRO A 323 -15.70 11.53 34.99
C PRO A 323 -16.93 11.08 34.22
N PHE A 324 -17.13 11.56 33.01
CA PHE A 324 -18.26 11.24 32.15
C PHE A 324 -18.25 9.78 31.65
N ALA A 325 -17.11 9.10 31.67
CA ALA A 325 -16.98 7.73 31.22
C ALA A 325 -17.92 6.76 31.97
N GLU A 326 -18.15 7.00 33.28
CA GLU A 326 -19.06 6.19 34.09
C GLU A 326 -20.52 6.35 33.67
N GLU A 327 -20.92 7.55 33.20
CA GLU A 327 -22.30 7.85 32.79
C GLU A 327 -22.72 7.11 31.54
N ILE A 328 -21.77 6.77 30.64
CA ILE A 328 -22.07 6.11 29.35
C ILE A 328 -21.69 4.62 29.34
N ASN A 329 -21.02 4.14 30.38
CA ASN A 329 -20.48 2.79 30.38
C ASN A 329 -21.58 1.71 30.35
N GLY A 330 -21.67 1.02 29.21
CA GLY A 330 -22.67 -0.02 28.96
C GLY A 330 -24.02 0.50 28.48
N GLU A 331 -24.22 1.81 28.46
CA GLU A 331 -25.47 2.43 28.00
C GLU A 331 -25.67 2.25 26.49
N LYS A 332 -26.91 2.00 26.10
CA LYS A 332 -27.30 1.78 24.71
C LYS A 332 -27.85 3.04 24.08
N TYR A 333 -27.27 3.46 22.95
CA TYR A 333 -27.71 4.60 22.14
C TYR A 333 -28.37 4.12 20.87
N ILE A 334 -29.60 4.58 20.61
CA ILE A 334 -30.36 4.30 19.38
C ILE A 334 -30.10 5.42 18.37
N LEU A 335 -29.61 5.04 17.20
CA LEU A 335 -29.31 5.99 16.13
C LEU A 335 -30.50 6.12 15.16
N ARG A 336 -30.69 7.32 14.63
CA ARG A 336 -31.59 7.55 13.49
C ARG A 336 -31.01 6.92 12.22
N ALA A 337 -31.87 6.74 11.21
CA ALA A 337 -31.44 6.24 9.91
C ALA A 337 -30.25 7.07 9.38
N ASN A 338 -29.20 6.40 8.97
CA ASN A 338 -27.91 7.00 8.58
C ASN A 338 -27.24 6.21 7.46
N GLU A 339 -26.27 6.82 6.78
CA GLU A 339 -25.57 6.24 5.64
C GLU A 339 -24.74 5.01 6.02
N MET A 340 -24.23 4.93 7.25
CA MET A 340 -23.46 3.79 7.76
C MET A 340 -24.33 2.58 8.11
N GLY A 341 -25.66 2.73 8.12
CA GLY A 341 -26.62 1.68 8.45
C GLY A 341 -26.54 1.17 9.90
N ILE A 342 -25.93 1.95 10.81
CA ILE A 342 -25.81 1.58 12.21
C ILE A 342 -27.13 1.93 12.92
N LYS A 343 -27.75 0.92 13.56
CA LYS A 343 -29.03 1.07 14.25
C LYS A 343 -28.85 1.54 15.68
N TRP A 344 -27.89 0.96 16.38
CA TRP A 344 -27.56 1.27 17.76
C TRP A 344 -26.10 0.94 18.04
N PHE A 345 -25.57 1.52 19.12
CA PHE A 345 -24.30 1.15 19.69
C PHE A 345 -24.31 1.25 21.22
N ARG A 346 -23.26 0.65 21.83
CA ARG A 346 -22.87 0.86 23.23
C ARG A 346 -21.36 0.78 23.36
N VAL A 347 -20.83 1.45 24.38
CA VAL A 347 -19.42 1.40 24.74
C VAL A 347 -19.29 0.78 26.11
N TRP A 348 -18.44 -0.22 26.22
CA TRP A 348 -18.01 -0.76 27.51
C TRP A 348 -16.59 -0.31 27.78
N LEU A 349 -16.37 0.23 28.97
CA LEU A 349 -15.09 0.76 29.41
C LEU A 349 -14.69 0.10 30.71
N ASN A 350 -13.42 -0.25 30.84
CA ASN A 350 -12.79 -0.59 32.08
C ASN A 350 -11.46 0.20 32.22
N ASN A 351 -10.57 -0.15 33.19
CA ASN A 351 -9.43 0.70 33.51
C ASN A 351 -8.46 0.89 32.33
N ASP A 352 -8.25 -0.15 31.53
CA ASP A 352 -7.17 -0.20 30.52
C ASP A 352 -7.69 -0.45 29.10
N ASP A 353 -8.91 -0.95 28.98
CA ASP A 353 -9.48 -1.32 27.69
C ASP A 353 -11.02 -1.15 27.66
N GLY A 354 -11.59 -1.46 26.51
CA GLY A 354 -13.02 -1.45 26.31
C GLY A 354 -13.41 -2.06 24.97
N PHE A 355 -14.68 -1.92 24.64
CA PHE A 355 -15.14 -2.27 23.30
C PHE A 355 -16.29 -1.35 22.85
N PHE A 356 -16.35 -1.16 21.55
CA PHE A 356 -17.46 -0.55 20.85
C PHE A 356 -18.31 -1.66 20.21
N GLU A 357 -19.53 -1.81 20.65
CA GLU A 357 -20.48 -2.77 20.10
C GLU A 357 -21.59 -2.04 19.37
N TYR A 358 -21.92 -2.48 18.18
CA TYR A 358 -22.90 -1.83 17.33
C TYR A 358 -23.63 -2.84 16.45
N GLU A 359 -24.83 -2.49 15.96
CA GLU A 359 -25.58 -3.29 14.98
C GLU A 359 -25.69 -2.53 13.66
N ASN A 360 -25.27 -3.20 12.59
CA ASN A 360 -25.51 -2.76 11.22
C ASN A 360 -26.37 -3.78 10.45
N ALA A 361 -26.51 -3.62 9.13
CA ALA A 361 -27.28 -4.54 8.28
C ALA A 361 -26.75 -6.00 8.30
N ARG A 362 -25.51 -6.22 8.71
CA ARG A 362 -24.84 -7.53 8.80
C ARG A 362 -24.81 -8.12 10.21
N GLY A 363 -25.58 -7.52 11.14
CA GLY A 363 -25.72 -8.01 12.52
C GLY A 363 -24.90 -7.23 13.54
N VAL A 364 -24.81 -7.79 14.74
CA VAL A 364 -24.07 -7.18 15.86
C VAL A 364 -22.57 -7.40 15.69
N LYS A 365 -21.81 -6.32 15.87
CA LYS A 365 -20.36 -6.24 15.71
C LYS A 365 -19.73 -5.74 17.00
N ARG A 366 -18.49 -6.17 17.27
CA ARG A 366 -17.72 -5.71 18.42
C ARG A 366 -16.29 -5.41 18.03
N LEU A 367 -15.83 -4.19 18.33
CA LEU A 367 -14.48 -3.72 18.14
C LEU A 367 -13.84 -3.48 19.51
N ASN A 368 -12.87 -4.31 19.87
CA ASN A 368 -12.15 -4.21 21.14
C ASN A 368 -11.00 -3.20 20.98
N PHE A 369 -10.75 -2.36 22.00
CA PHE A 369 -9.69 -1.37 22.00
C PHE A 369 -8.98 -1.28 23.35
N GLY A 370 -7.75 -0.72 23.35
CA GLY A 370 -7.08 -0.27 24.56
C GLY A 370 -7.30 1.22 24.79
N LEU A 371 -7.35 1.67 26.04
CA LEU A 371 -7.48 3.08 26.42
C LEU A 371 -6.09 3.72 26.55
N CYS A 372 -5.78 4.71 25.69
CA CYS A 372 -4.45 5.29 25.54
C CYS A 372 -3.36 4.20 25.42
N GLY A 373 -3.68 3.16 24.68
CA GLY A 373 -2.84 2.00 24.41
C GLY A 373 -3.45 1.18 23.28
N TYR A 374 -2.61 0.65 22.41
CA TYR A 374 -3.07 -0.17 21.28
C TYR A 374 -3.34 -1.61 21.73
N LYS A 375 -4.42 -2.19 21.22
CA LYS A 375 -4.80 -3.59 21.44
C LYS A 375 -4.96 -4.30 20.11
N GLN A 376 -4.30 -5.42 19.94
CA GLN A 376 -4.46 -6.26 18.75
C GLN A 376 -5.72 -7.11 18.86
N GLY A 377 -6.40 -7.31 17.73
CA GLY A 377 -7.60 -8.11 17.61
C GLY A 377 -7.96 -8.39 16.17
N LYS A 378 -9.23 -8.76 15.98
CA LYS A 378 -9.80 -8.94 14.64
C LYS A 378 -10.77 -7.79 14.33
N PHE A 379 -10.73 -7.30 13.11
CA PHE A 379 -11.73 -6.33 12.64
C PHE A 379 -13.08 -7.04 12.51
N PRO A 380 -14.18 -6.47 13.03
CA PRO A 380 -15.44 -7.20 13.19
C PRO A 380 -16.23 -7.40 11.90
N GLU A 381 -15.64 -7.13 10.75
CA GLU A 381 -16.25 -7.25 9.44
C GLU A 381 -15.40 -8.10 8.51
N THR A 382 -16.01 -9.11 7.89
CA THR A 382 -15.35 -10.03 6.97
C THR A 382 -15.79 -9.85 5.53
N ASN A 383 -16.88 -9.10 5.31
CA ASN A 383 -17.44 -8.85 3.98
C ASN A 383 -17.13 -7.40 3.58
N PHE A 384 -15.91 -7.18 3.12
CA PHE A 384 -15.53 -5.90 2.55
C PHE A 384 -16.04 -5.82 1.11
N TYR A 385 -17.04 -5.00 0.88
CA TYR A 385 -17.45 -4.68 -0.48
C TYR A 385 -16.58 -3.55 -1.02
N SER A 386 -15.99 -3.80 -2.17
CA SER A 386 -15.36 -2.77 -2.97
C SER A 386 -16.10 -2.62 -4.29
N ARG A 387 -16.54 -1.42 -4.61
CA ARG A 387 -17.14 -1.11 -5.91
C ARG A 387 -16.16 -1.25 -7.07
N ARG A 388 -14.84 -1.25 -6.82
CA ARG A 388 -13.81 -1.26 -7.87
C ARG A 388 -13.09 -2.60 -8.01
N VAL A 389 -12.88 -3.34 -6.95
CA VAL A 389 -11.90 -4.44 -6.97
C VAL A 389 -12.48 -5.79 -6.59
N GLY A 390 -13.74 -5.87 -6.15
CA GLY A 390 -14.34 -7.14 -5.74
C GLY A 390 -13.45 -7.89 -4.74
N ILE A 391 -13.30 -7.39 -3.53
CA ILE A 391 -12.50 -8.09 -2.51
C ILE A 391 -13.22 -9.37 -2.12
N PRO A 392 -12.52 -10.52 -2.04
CA PRO A 392 -13.11 -11.77 -1.60
C PRO A 392 -13.80 -11.58 -0.26
N SER A 393 -15.09 -11.89 -0.18
CA SER A 393 -15.83 -11.92 1.07
C SER A 393 -15.33 -13.06 1.98
N GLY A 394 -15.45 -12.88 3.28
CA GLY A 394 -15.13 -13.92 4.26
C GLY A 394 -13.68 -13.92 4.75
N ILE A 395 -12.84 -12.94 4.37
CA ILE A 395 -11.49 -12.81 4.89
C ILE A 395 -11.52 -12.01 6.20
N GLU A 396 -11.13 -12.65 7.29
CA GLU A 396 -10.93 -12.00 8.57
C GLU A 396 -9.60 -11.21 8.55
N GLN A 397 -9.65 -9.92 8.92
CA GLN A 397 -8.49 -9.05 8.96
C GLN A 397 -8.03 -8.83 10.39
N ASP A 398 -6.72 -8.84 10.63
CA ASP A 398 -6.15 -8.37 11.86
C ASP A 398 -6.29 -6.86 11.99
N CYS A 399 -6.43 -6.36 13.21
CA CYS A 399 -6.45 -4.92 13.47
C CYS A 399 -5.75 -4.58 14.79
N ILE A 400 -5.33 -3.34 14.89
CA ILE A 400 -4.79 -2.72 16.10
C ILE A 400 -5.70 -1.56 16.43
N VAL A 401 -6.28 -1.54 17.63
CA VAL A 401 -7.30 -0.57 17.99
C VAL A 401 -6.98 0.11 19.31
N ALA A 402 -7.13 1.42 19.31
CA ALA A 402 -6.99 2.24 20.51
C ALA A 402 -8.13 3.24 20.64
N ALA A 403 -8.41 3.67 21.86
CA ALA A 403 -9.32 4.76 22.12
C ALA A 403 -8.73 5.75 23.13
N GLU A 404 -9.15 7.00 23.02
CA GLU A 404 -8.77 8.08 23.93
C GLU A 404 -9.91 9.08 24.08
N TRP A 405 -10.02 9.69 25.24
CA TRP A 405 -10.90 10.84 25.43
C TRP A 405 -10.17 12.10 24.97
N THR A 406 -10.58 12.67 23.85
CA THR A 406 -10.00 13.91 23.31
C THR A 406 -10.55 15.16 23.99
N GLU A 407 -11.74 15.04 24.56
CA GLU A 407 -12.41 16.03 25.42
C GLU A 407 -13.23 15.26 26.48
N GLU A 408 -13.71 15.94 27.52
CA GLU A 408 -14.47 15.31 28.61
C GLU A 408 -15.62 14.41 28.10
N LYS A 409 -16.29 14.84 27.01
CA LYS A 409 -17.46 14.16 26.43
C LYS A 409 -17.25 13.74 24.96
N LYS A 410 -15.98 13.56 24.54
CA LYS A 410 -15.62 13.04 23.21
C LYS A 410 -14.66 11.89 23.28
N LEU A 411 -15.09 10.72 22.87
CA LEU A 411 -14.29 9.52 22.71
C LEU A 411 -13.90 9.33 21.26
N LEU A 412 -12.60 9.21 20.98
CA LEU A 412 -12.04 8.85 19.68
C LEU A 412 -11.56 7.41 19.73
N ILE A 413 -12.04 6.57 18.81
CA ILE A 413 -11.55 5.20 18.61
C ILE A 413 -10.82 5.18 17.27
N ARG A 414 -9.59 4.64 17.24
CA ARG A 414 -8.77 4.46 16.06
C ARG A 414 -8.56 2.98 15.80
N ALA A 415 -9.00 2.48 14.67
CA ALA A 415 -8.78 1.10 14.25
C ALA A 415 -7.88 1.08 13.02
N TYR A 416 -6.74 0.40 13.12
CA TYR A 416 -5.81 0.15 12.03
C TYR A 416 -5.95 -1.30 11.59
N VAL A 417 -6.49 -1.54 10.41
CA VAL A 417 -6.55 -2.87 9.78
C VAL A 417 -5.19 -3.18 9.18
N ILE A 418 -4.61 -4.32 9.53
CA ILE A 418 -3.21 -4.68 9.21
C ILE A 418 -3.08 -6.05 8.54
N GLY A 419 -4.10 -6.48 7.84
CA GLY A 419 -4.09 -7.76 7.12
C GLY A 419 -3.49 -7.67 5.71
N SER A 420 -4.04 -8.45 4.80
CA SER A 420 -3.71 -8.40 3.36
C SER A 420 -4.20 -7.10 2.68
N ASN A 421 -5.04 -6.34 3.36
CA ASN A 421 -5.43 -4.98 3.01
C ASN A 421 -5.22 -4.10 4.23
N PHE A 422 -4.72 -2.89 4.01
CA PHE A 422 -4.53 -1.90 5.06
C PHE A 422 -5.62 -0.84 4.98
N GLY A 423 -6.04 -0.34 6.12
CA GLY A 423 -6.99 0.75 6.20
C GLY A 423 -7.21 1.21 7.63
N ASN A 424 -7.61 2.46 7.77
CA ASN A 424 -7.83 3.09 9.06
C ASN A 424 -9.29 3.51 9.18
N VAL A 425 -9.90 3.28 10.34
CA VAL A 425 -11.21 3.79 10.71
C VAL A 425 -11.08 4.61 11.98
N PHE A 426 -11.56 5.84 11.92
CA PHE A 426 -11.65 6.75 13.05
C PHE A 426 -13.11 6.93 13.42
N ILE A 427 -13.48 6.59 14.65
CA ILE A 427 -14.85 6.71 15.18
C ILE A 427 -14.81 7.75 16.29
N THR A 428 -15.50 8.87 16.08
CA THR A 428 -15.67 9.91 17.10
C THR A 428 -17.09 9.85 17.65
N LEU A 429 -17.21 9.69 18.96
CA LEU A 429 -18.46 9.74 19.71
C LEU A 429 -18.46 11.02 20.53
N GLY A 430 -19.43 11.90 20.28
CA GLY A 430 -19.61 13.15 21.04
C GLY A 430 -20.97 13.19 21.73
N PHE A 431 -20.98 13.43 23.03
CA PHE A 431 -22.17 13.31 23.88
C PHE A 431 -22.66 14.69 24.38
N LYS A 432 -23.99 14.88 24.47
CA LYS A 432 -24.62 16.07 25.01
C LYS A 432 -25.94 15.72 25.69
N GLY A 433 -25.91 15.56 27.03
CA GLY A 433 -27.04 14.97 27.76
C GLY A 433 -27.31 13.55 27.23
N ASP A 434 -28.57 13.27 26.92
CA ASP A 434 -28.96 11.99 26.37
C ASP A 434 -28.68 11.84 24.85
N GLU A 435 -28.25 12.90 24.19
CA GLU A 435 -27.98 12.90 22.76
C GLU A 435 -26.53 12.50 22.47
N VAL A 436 -26.32 11.82 21.34
CA VAL A 436 -24.99 11.46 20.84
C VAL A 436 -24.88 11.75 19.35
N GLY A 437 -23.73 12.29 18.97
CA GLY A 437 -23.24 12.35 17.59
C GLY A 437 -22.17 11.30 17.36
N VAL A 438 -22.24 10.63 16.22
CA VAL A 438 -21.26 9.66 15.76
C VAL A 438 -20.70 10.14 14.43
N ALA A 439 -19.37 10.24 14.33
CA ALA A 439 -18.69 10.47 13.07
C ALA A 439 -17.75 9.28 12.81
N MET A 440 -17.88 8.66 11.64
CA MET A 440 -16.92 7.67 11.17
C MET A 440 -16.19 8.21 9.93
N ASN A 441 -14.89 8.05 9.90
CA ASN A 441 -14.07 8.44 8.79
C ASN A 441 -13.10 7.29 8.48
N LYS A 442 -13.21 6.75 7.28
CA LYS A 442 -12.29 5.72 6.80
C LYS A 442 -11.15 6.34 6.00
N LYS A 443 -10.00 5.72 6.09
CA LYS A 443 -8.84 5.95 5.23
C LYS A 443 -8.41 4.59 4.68
N ALA A 444 -9.07 4.15 3.64
CA ALA A 444 -8.81 2.87 3.00
C ALA A 444 -9.11 2.98 1.51
N GLU A 445 -8.33 2.26 0.69
CA GLU A 445 -8.40 2.37 -0.75
C GLU A 445 -9.80 2.06 -1.29
N PHE A 446 -10.25 0.82 -1.16
CA PHE A 446 -11.43 0.34 -1.85
C PHE A 446 -12.33 -0.51 -0.95
N PHE A 447 -12.22 -0.40 0.35
CA PHE A 447 -13.02 -1.19 1.28
C PHE A 447 -13.45 -0.37 2.50
N MET A 448 -14.33 -0.91 3.31
CA MET A 448 -14.93 -0.25 4.47
C MET A 448 -15.79 0.98 4.12
N ASP A 449 -16.42 1.01 2.94
CA ASP A 449 -17.25 2.15 2.51
C ASP A 449 -18.42 2.43 3.47
N ASP A 450 -18.89 1.44 4.25
CA ASP A 450 -19.91 1.59 5.26
C ASP A 450 -19.41 2.28 6.56
N TYR A 451 -18.12 2.57 6.67
CA TYR A 451 -17.51 3.23 7.83
C TYR A 451 -17.16 4.69 7.56
N GLU A 452 -17.99 5.36 6.77
CA GLU A 452 -17.85 6.78 6.45
C GLU A 452 -19.19 7.48 6.55
N GLY A 453 -19.25 8.57 7.32
CA GLY A 453 -20.46 9.39 7.46
C GLY A 453 -20.71 9.86 8.88
N PHE A 454 -21.91 10.42 9.07
CA PHE A 454 -22.39 10.92 10.34
C PHE A 454 -23.70 10.26 10.74
N ALA A 455 -23.88 10.08 12.04
CA ALA A 455 -25.14 9.65 12.63
C ALA A 455 -25.40 10.43 13.92
N TYR A 456 -26.65 10.47 14.34
CA TYR A 456 -27.02 10.96 15.65
C TYR A 456 -28.19 10.16 16.23
N GLY A 457 -28.27 10.17 17.53
CA GLY A 457 -29.30 9.44 18.27
C GLY A 457 -29.38 9.84 19.72
N CYS A 458 -30.03 9.03 20.49
CA CYS A 458 -30.19 9.29 21.92
C CYS A 458 -30.12 8.00 22.74
N LEU A 459 -29.87 8.18 24.03
CA LEU A 459 -29.92 7.13 25.02
C LEU A 459 -31.23 6.37 24.93
N SER A 460 -31.17 5.04 24.99
CA SER A 460 -32.37 4.19 24.98
C SER A 460 -33.14 4.37 26.28
N ALA A 461 -34.48 4.52 26.17
CA ALA A 461 -35.35 4.51 27.32
C ALA A 461 -35.53 3.11 27.96
N GLU A 462 -35.04 2.06 27.30
CA GLU A 462 -35.01 0.68 27.77
C GLU A 462 -33.59 0.36 28.26
N SER A 463 -33.39 0.39 29.59
CA SER A 463 -32.17 -0.07 30.25
C SER A 463 -32.20 -1.59 30.47
#